data_2b0ab8c9d65df015d940cf5282b4cc78
#
_entry.id   2b0ab8c9d65df015d940cf5282b4cc78
#
_cell.length_a   1.000
_cell.length_b   1.000
_cell.length_c   1.000
_cell.angle_alpha   90.00
_cell.angle_beta   90.00
_cell.angle_gamma   90.00
#
_symmetry.space_group_name_H-M   'P 1'
#
loop_
_entity.id
_entity.type
_entity.pdbx_description
1 polymer ?
#
loop_
_entity_poly.entity_id
_entity_poly.type
_entity_poly.pdbx_seq_one_letter_code
_entity_poly.pdbx_strand_id
1 'polypeptide(L)'
;MNAPYAGTVAQRNAHIDHLSALGNFDVALTVKLRRWDRLSLRRTTFDDHVRTAQSYLRRLNSELFGHGATRKGYCVASAVSYELGAYQDDPHLHFALESPANSPHFDQLLIDVARKMPLLSKNIDVRQMTTSEWLHYMIKTGPDSIIYSCCTRAILPTK
;
A
#
# COMPACT_ATOMS: atom_id res chain seq x y z
N MET A 1 2.29 0.82 22.93
CA MET A 1 3.74 0.60 22.73
C MET A 1 3.92 0.01 21.33
N ASN A 2 4.69 0.66 20.48
CA ASN A 2 5.06 0.05 19.20
C ASN A 2 6.01 -1.10 19.49
N ALA A 3 5.72 -2.29 18.97
CA ALA A 3 6.67 -3.40 19.03
C ALA A 3 8.00 -2.94 18.41
N PRO A 4 9.15 -3.21 19.03
CA PRO A 4 10.42 -2.86 18.44
C PRO A 4 10.59 -3.60 17.11
N TYR A 5 11.29 -2.97 16.16
CA TYR A 5 11.64 -3.61 14.89
C TYR A 5 12.33 -4.97 15.14
N ALA A 6 11.75 -6.02 14.57
CA ALA A 6 12.30 -7.37 14.67
C ALA A 6 13.48 -7.55 13.69
N GLY A 7 14.65 -7.04 14.07
CA GLY A 7 15.86 -7.10 13.23
C GLY A 7 16.91 -6.10 13.67
N THR A 8 18.07 -6.16 13.05
CA THR A 8 19.15 -5.21 13.32
C THR A 8 18.91 -3.86 12.63
N VAL A 9 19.57 -2.80 13.11
CA VAL A 9 19.54 -1.48 12.46
C VAL A 9 20.02 -1.55 11.00
N ALA A 10 21.05 -2.37 10.73
CA ALA A 10 21.56 -2.58 9.38
C ALA A 10 20.52 -3.21 8.45
N GLN A 11 19.78 -4.22 8.93
CA GLN A 11 18.68 -4.83 8.18
C GLN A 11 17.55 -3.83 7.90
N ARG A 12 17.19 -3.04 8.90
CA ARG A 12 16.18 -2.01 8.74
C ARG A 12 16.58 -1.00 7.67
N ASN A 13 17.82 -0.51 7.71
CA ASN A 13 18.32 0.45 6.73
C ASN A 13 18.34 -0.16 5.31
N ALA A 14 18.78 -1.41 5.17
CA ALA A 14 18.75 -2.10 3.88
C ALA A 14 17.33 -2.21 3.29
N HIS A 15 16.32 -2.47 4.12
CA HIS A 15 14.92 -2.47 3.66
C HIS A 15 14.44 -1.08 3.25
N ILE A 16 14.80 -0.02 4.00
CA ILE A 16 14.47 1.36 3.65
C ILE A 16 15.12 1.74 2.32
N ASP A 17 16.40 1.42 2.14
CA ASP A 17 17.13 1.69 0.89
C ASP A 17 16.49 0.97 -0.29
N HIS A 18 16.11 -0.31 -0.11
CA HIS A 18 15.41 -1.09 -1.12
C HIS A 18 14.07 -0.44 -1.50
N LEU A 19 13.23 -0.09 -0.53
CA LEU A 19 11.94 0.55 -0.80
C LEU A 19 12.11 1.92 -1.43
N SER A 20 13.05 2.73 -0.93
CA SER A 20 13.34 4.07 -1.48
C SER A 20 13.81 4.02 -2.94
N ALA A 21 14.47 2.93 -3.36
CA ALA A 21 14.92 2.74 -4.73
C ALA A 21 13.78 2.40 -5.72
N LEU A 22 12.56 2.15 -5.24
CA LEU A 22 11.41 1.83 -6.09
C LEU A 22 10.79 3.06 -6.76
N GLY A 23 10.85 4.24 -6.12
CA GLY A 23 10.26 5.46 -6.67
C GLY A 23 10.44 6.67 -5.77
N ASN A 24 10.02 7.82 -6.29
CA ASN A 24 9.97 9.09 -5.54
C ASN A 24 8.60 9.23 -4.88
N PHE A 25 8.36 8.45 -3.85
CA PHE A 25 7.08 8.44 -3.15
C PHE A 25 6.74 9.81 -2.57
N ASP A 26 5.58 10.31 -2.91
CA ASP A 26 5.06 11.62 -2.48
C ASP A 26 3.71 11.52 -1.77
N VAL A 27 3.06 10.33 -1.79
CA VAL A 27 1.77 10.10 -1.15
C VAL A 27 1.82 8.90 -0.23
N ALA A 28 1.37 9.09 1.02
CA ALA A 28 1.11 8.07 2.00
C ALA A 28 -0.39 7.77 2.07
N LEU A 29 -0.76 6.50 1.99
CA LEU A 29 -2.14 6.06 2.16
C LEU A 29 -2.20 5.01 3.27
N THR A 30 -3.10 5.21 4.24
CA THR A 30 -3.46 4.20 5.23
C THR A 30 -4.90 3.81 5.05
N VAL A 31 -5.17 2.51 4.95
CA VAL A 31 -6.53 1.97 4.91
C VAL A 31 -6.69 0.86 5.93
N LYS A 32 -7.77 0.96 6.69
CA LYS A 32 -8.17 -0.07 7.63
C LYS A 32 -8.86 -1.20 6.90
N LEU A 33 -8.48 -2.43 7.22
CA LEU A 33 -9.09 -3.63 6.67
C LEU A 33 -10.29 -4.08 7.52
N ARG A 34 -11.25 -4.76 6.90
CA ARG A 34 -12.34 -5.42 7.61
C ARG A 34 -11.86 -6.74 8.18
N ARG A 35 -12.22 -7.02 9.44
CA ARG A 35 -11.91 -8.29 10.11
C ARG A 35 -12.80 -9.44 9.65
N TRP A 36 -13.93 -9.11 9.06
CA TRP A 36 -14.97 -10.06 8.66
C TRP A 36 -15.35 -9.83 7.21
N ASP A 37 -15.24 -10.87 6.43
CA ASP A 37 -15.74 -10.88 5.06
C ASP A 37 -17.22 -11.24 5.08
N ARG A 38 -18.06 -10.28 4.69
CA ARG A 38 -19.51 -10.44 4.68
C ARG A 38 -20.02 -11.40 3.58
N LEU A 39 -19.23 -11.58 2.52
CA LEU A 39 -19.61 -12.43 1.41
C LEU A 39 -19.34 -13.91 1.74
N SER A 40 -18.17 -14.20 2.30
CA SER A 40 -17.79 -15.56 2.68
C SER A 40 -18.20 -15.94 4.10
N LEU A 41 -18.77 -14.99 4.86
CA LEU A 41 -19.21 -15.15 6.25
C LEU A 41 -18.13 -15.74 7.17
N ARG A 42 -16.88 -15.31 6.98
CA ARG A 42 -15.74 -15.76 7.78
C ARG A 42 -14.82 -14.60 8.17
N ARG A 43 -13.98 -14.85 9.16
CA ARG A 43 -12.89 -13.92 9.51
C ARG A 43 -11.88 -13.82 8.37
N THR A 44 -11.41 -12.62 8.09
CA THR A 44 -10.38 -12.39 7.07
C THR A 44 -9.01 -12.89 7.54
N THR A 45 -8.23 -13.39 6.60
CA THR A 45 -6.88 -13.91 6.82
C THR A 45 -5.84 -12.93 6.26
N PHE A 46 -4.57 -13.16 6.58
CA PHE A 46 -3.46 -12.41 5.98
C PHE A 46 -3.46 -12.52 4.44
N ASP A 47 -3.73 -13.70 3.90
CA ASP A 47 -3.82 -13.90 2.44
C ASP A 47 -4.96 -13.08 1.80
N ASP A 48 -6.08 -12.91 2.50
CA ASP A 48 -7.16 -12.02 2.03
C ASP A 48 -6.69 -10.57 1.98
N HIS A 49 -5.89 -10.16 2.97
CA HIS A 49 -5.35 -8.81 3.03
C HIS A 49 -4.31 -8.56 1.92
N VAL A 50 -3.44 -9.52 1.65
CA VAL A 50 -2.48 -9.45 0.52
C VAL A 50 -3.23 -9.36 -0.81
N ARG A 51 -4.22 -10.23 -1.04
CA ARG A 51 -5.06 -10.17 -2.26
C ARG A 51 -5.82 -8.86 -2.39
N THR A 52 -6.25 -8.28 -1.27
CA THR A 52 -6.92 -6.98 -1.25
C THR A 52 -5.95 -5.87 -1.69
N ALA A 53 -4.72 -5.86 -1.17
CA ALA A 53 -3.70 -4.89 -1.59
C ALA A 53 -3.38 -5.01 -3.09
N GLN A 54 -3.18 -6.22 -3.60
CA GLN A 54 -2.95 -6.49 -5.02
C GLN A 54 -4.11 -6.03 -5.90
N SER A 55 -5.35 -6.30 -5.48
CA SER A 55 -6.56 -5.92 -6.20
C SER A 55 -6.78 -4.42 -6.19
N TYR A 56 -6.46 -3.76 -5.07
CA TYR A 56 -6.47 -2.30 -4.96
C TYR A 56 -5.53 -1.66 -5.98
N LEU A 57 -4.27 -2.08 -6.00
CA LEU A 57 -3.27 -1.54 -6.94
C LEU A 57 -3.64 -1.81 -8.40
N ARG A 58 -4.14 -3.00 -8.72
CA ARG A 58 -4.63 -3.30 -10.09
C ARG A 58 -5.77 -2.35 -10.50
N ARG A 59 -6.71 -2.11 -9.59
CA ARG A 59 -7.84 -1.20 -9.87
C ARG A 59 -7.36 0.24 -10.02
N LEU A 60 -6.47 0.70 -9.13
CA LEU A 60 -5.84 2.01 -9.23
C LEU A 60 -5.14 2.20 -10.58
N ASN A 61 -4.32 1.25 -10.99
CA ASN A 61 -3.61 1.29 -12.27
C ASN A 61 -4.58 1.27 -13.47
N SER A 62 -5.69 0.54 -13.36
CA SER A 62 -6.74 0.53 -14.39
C SER A 62 -7.45 1.89 -14.52
N GLU A 63 -7.74 2.54 -13.41
CA GLU A 63 -8.34 3.90 -13.41
C GLU A 63 -7.38 4.94 -13.99
N LEU A 64 -6.07 4.81 -13.71
CA LEU A 64 -5.03 5.73 -14.20
C LEU A 64 -4.67 5.53 -15.67
N PHE A 65 -4.51 4.28 -16.09
CA PHE A 65 -3.91 3.91 -17.39
C PHE A 65 -4.87 3.15 -18.31
N GLY A 66 -6.14 3.02 -17.90
CA GLY A 66 -7.19 2.33 -18.65
C GLY A 66 -7.22 0.81 -18.44
N HIS A 67 -8.27 0.18 -18.93
CA HIS A 67 -8.53 -1.26 -18.74
C HIS A 67 -7.43 -2.21 -19.27
N GLY A 68 -6.57 -1.73 -20.15
CA GLY A 68 -5.41 -2.48 -20.64
C GLY A 68 -4.18 -2.44 -19.73
N ALA A 69 -4.20 -1.66 -18.66
CA ALA A 69 -3.03 -1.43 -17.79
C ALA A 69 -2.40 -2.73 -17.29
N THR A 70 -3.20 -3.63 -16.72
CA THR A 70 -2.72 -4.92 -16.20
C THR A 70 -2.05 -5.77 -17.29
N ARG A 71 -2.64 -5.86 -18.46
CA ARG A 71 -2.08 -6.64 -19.60
C ARG A 71 -0.77 -6.04 -20.11
N LYS A 72 -0.64 -4.71 -20.07
CA LYS A 72 0.55 -3.97 -20.51
C LYS A 72 1.59 -3.80 -19.41
N GLY A 73 1.27 -4.21 -18.18
CA GLY A 73 2.13 -4.05 -17.00
C GLY A 73 2.27 -2.62 -16.51
N TYR A 74 1.39 -1.68 -16.92
CA TYR A 74 1.44 -0.29 -16.47
C TYR A 74 1.04 -0.19 -15.00
N CYS A 75 1.88 0.48 -14.21
CA CYS A 75 1.66 0.68 -12.79
C CYS A 75 2.36 1.92 -12.26
N VAL A 76 1.83 2.48 -11.18
CA VAL A 76 2.54 3.47 -10.36
C VAL A 76 3.60 2.79 -9.51
N ALA A 77 4.65 3.52 -9.11
CA ALA A 77 5.55 3.03 -8.09
C ALA A 77 4.80 2.88 -6.76
N SER A 78 5.01 1.76 -6.09
CA SER A 78 4.36 1.46 -4.83
C SER A 78 5.26 0.68 -3.88
N ALA A 79 5.13 0.95 -2.58
CA ALA A 79 5.58 0.12 -1.49
C ALA A 79 4.41 -0.11 -0.55
N VAL A 80 4.20 -1.35 -0.10
CA VAL A 80 3.04 -1.71 0.72
C VAL A 80 3.48 -2.51 1.94
N SER A 81 2.92 -2.16 3.09
CA SER A 81 3.09 -2.94 4.32
C SER A 81 1.76 -3.21 5.00
N TYR A 82 1.77 -4.21 5.86
CA TYR A 82 0.65 -4.66 6.66
C TYR A 82 0.94 -4.48 8.15
N GLU A 83 -0.05 -4.05 8.91
CA GLU A 83 0.03 -3.88 10.35
C GLU A 83 -1.24 -4.39 11.03
N LEU A 84 -1.10 -5.10 12.15
CA LEU A 84 -2.23 -5.57 12.97
C LEU A 84 -2.75 -4.52 13.96
N GLY A 85 -2.05 -3.40 14.12
CA GLY A 85 -2.36 -2.40 15.14
C GLY A 85 -1.97 -2.83 16.55
N ALA A 86 -2.16 -1.91 17.53
CA ALA A 86 -1.66 -2.06 18.90
C ALA A 86 -2.22 -3.28 19.65
N TYR A 87 -3.42 -3.73 19.29
CA TYR A 87 -4.09 -4.86 19.93
C TYR A 87 -4.10 -6.14 19.08
N GLN A 88 -3.29 -6.18 18.01
CA GLN A 88 -3.23 -7.28 17.04
C GLN A 88 -4.59 -7.67 16.42
N ASP A 89 -5.52 -6.78 16.42
CA ASP A 89 -6.90 -7.01 16.01
C ASP A 89 -7.48 -5.86 15.16
N ASP A 90 -6.64 -4.97 14.69
CA ASP A 90 -7.03 -3.83 13.87
C ASP A 90 -6.14 -3.72 12.62
N PRO A 91 -6.39 -4.60 11.61
CA PRO A 91 -5.50 -4.71 10.47
C PRO A 91 -5.57 -3.47 9.58
N HIS A 92 -4.37 -2.99 9.17
CA HIS A 92 -4.18 -1.87 8.28
C HIS A 92 -3.26 -2.22 7.13
N LEU A 93 -3.49 -1.60 5.99
CA LEU A 93 -2.51 -1.51 4.90
C LEU A 93 -1.96 -0.08 4.85
N HIS A 94 -0.65 0.01 4.74
CA HIS A 94 0.06 1.25 4.51
C HIS A 94 0.69 1.21 3.13
N PHE A 95 0.48 2.26 2.35
CA PHE A 95 1.04 2.42 1.02
C PHE A 95 1.92 3.66 0.99
N ALA A 96 3.07 3.57 0.36
CA ALA A 96 3.80 4.70 -0.20
C ALA A 96 3.64 4.63 -1.73
N LEU A 97 3.17 5.71 -2.33
CA LEU A 97 2.84 5.77 -3.75
C LEU A 97 3.53 6.98 -4.37
N GLU A 98 3.90 6.86 -5.64
CA GLU A 98 4.35 7.97 -6.47
C GLU A 98 3.19 8.43 -7.34
N SER A 99 2.79 9.70 -7.18
CA SER A 99 1.69 10.27 -7.97
C SER A 99 2.15 10.50 -9.42
N PRO A 100 1.36 10.07 -10.42
CA PRO A 100 1.68 10.39 -11.81
C PRO A 100 1.63 11.91 -12.05
N ALA A 101 2.59 12.44 -12.82
CA ALA A 101 2.75 13.87 -13.09
C ALA A 101 1.48 14.56 -13.66
N ASN A 102 0.56 13.82 -14.25
CA ASN A 102 -0.67 14.32 -14.88
C ASN A 102 -1.94 13.94 -14.11
N SER A 103 -1.84 13.67 -12.82
CA SER A 103 -2.99 13.28 -11.98
C SER A 103 -3.25 14.28 -10.85
N PRO A 104 -3.81 15.47 -11.14
CA PRO A 104 -3.99 16.53 -10.13
C PRO A 104 -4.94 16.14 -8.98
N HIS A 105 -5.74 15.10 -9.15
CA HIS A 105 -6.71 14.59 -8.17
C HIS A 105 -6.34 13.18 -7.70
N PHE A 106 -5.04 12.87 -7.63
CA PHE A 106 -4.57 11.53 -7.28
C PHE A 106 -5.07 11.10 -5.89
N ASP A 107 -5.03 12.00 -4.90
CA ASP A 107 -5.52 11.72 -3.55
C ASP A 107 -7.00 11.31 -3.54
N GLN A 108 -7.83 12.02 -4.30
CA GLN A 108 -9.26 11.69 -4.42
C GLN A 108 -9.45 10.34 -5.11
N LEU A 109 -8.68 10.05 -6.15
CA LEU A 109 -8.72 8.77 -6.84
C LEU A 109 -8.38 7.61 -5.91
N LEU A 110 -7.35 7.76 -5.04
CA LEU A 110 -6.98 6.75 -4.05
C LEU A 110 -8.16 6.42 -3.13
N ILE A 111 -8.85 7.46 -2.64
CA ILE A 111 -10.03 7.30 -1.79
C ILE A 111 -11.18 6.61 -2.53
N ASP A 112 -11.46 7.03 -3.76
CA ASP A 112 -12.56 6.50 -4.55
C ASP A 112 -12.35 5.02 -4.92
N VAL A 113 -11.12 4.65 -5.24
CA VAL A 113 -10.75 3.25 -5.48
C VAL A 113 -10.90 2.43 -4.20
N ALA A 114 -10.41 2.93 -3.05
CA ALA A 114 -10.50 2.22 -1.77
C ALA A 114 -11.96 1.98 -1.35
N ARG A 115 -12.84 2.95 -1.55
CA ARG A 115 -14.28 2.84 -1.24
C ARG A 115 -15.01 1.76 -2.03
N LYS A 116 -14.49 1.40 -3.20
CA LYS A 116 -15.04 0.34 -4.06
C LYS A 116 -14.55 -1.06 -3.68
N MET A 117 -13.60 -1.17 -2.74
CA MET A 117 -13.01 -2.45 -2.34
C MET A 117 -13.78 -3.08 -1.17
N PRO A 118 -14.28 -4.32 -1.31
CA PRO A 118 -15.19 -4.93 -0.31
C PRO A 118 -14.56 -5.15 1.06
N LEU A 119 -13.26 -5.44 1.13
CA LEU A 119 -12.55 -5.71 2.38
C LEU A 119 -11.88 -4.47 2.98
N LEU A 120 -11.89 -3.32 2.29
CA LEU A 120 -11.44 -2.06 2.87
C LEU A 120 -12.59 -1.39 3.64
N SER A 121 -12.26 -0.80 4.77
CA SER A 121 -13.21 0.00 5.52
C SER A 121 -13.31 1.42 4.94
N LYS A 122 -14.23 2.22 5.47
CA LYS A 122 -14.33 3.64 5.11
C LYS A 122 -13.29 4.52 5.83
N ASN A 123 -12.49 3.95 6.72
CA ASN A 123 -11.41 4.65 7.40
C ASN A 123 -10.17 4.66 6.49
N ILE A 124 -10.02 5.75 5.76
CA ILE A 124 -9.00 5.99 4.75
C ILE A 124 -8.32 7.30 5.09
N ASP A 125 -6.99 7.27 5.22
CA ASP A 125 -6.16 8.45 5.47
C ASP A 125 -5.14 8.59 4.35
N VAL A 126 -5.16 9.74 3.68
CA VAL A 126 -4.22 10.10 2.60
C VAL A 126 -3.44 11.32 3.02
N ARG A 127 -2.12 11.27 2.91
CA ARG A 127 -1.22 12.36 3.30
C ARG A 127 -0.12 12.57 2.26
N GLN A 128 0.29 13.81 2.08
CA GLN A 128 1.49 14.12 1.32
C GLN A 128 2.74 13.68 2.09
N MET A 129 3.66 13.02 1.41
CA MET A 129 4.96 12.64 1.94
C MET A 129 6.00 13.70 1.53
N THR A 130 6.71 14.24 2.52
CA THR A 130 7.81 15.18 2.29
C THR A 130 9.18 14.60 2.64
N THR A 131 9.19 13.45 3.31
CA THR A 131 10.40 12.78 3.81
C THR A 131 10.26 11.26 3.72
N SER A 132 11.38 10.53 3.92
CA SER A 132 11.40 9.06 4.03
C SER A 132 10.84 8.51 5.35
N GLU A 133 10.44 9.36 6.28
CA GLU A 133 9.93 8.93 7.59
C GLU A 133 8.75 7.97 7.48
N TRP A 134 7.92 8.13 6.44
CA TRP A 134 6.80 7.21 6.20
C TRP A 134 7.28 5.78 5.92
N LEU A 135 8.35 5.59 5.16
CA LEU A 135 8.92 4.26 4.91
C LEU A 135 9.44 3.62 6.21
N HIS A 136 10.07 4.42 7.09
CA HIS A 136 10.48 3.97 8.41
C HIS A 136 9.27 3.54 9.28
N TYR A 137 8.17 4.30 9.19
CA TYR A 137 6.93 3.97 9.88
C TYR A 137 6.33 2.66 9.35
N MET A 138 6.25 2.48 8.04
CA MET A 138 5.67 1.30 7.40
C MET A 138 6.33 0.00 7.81
N ILE A 139 7.63 0.00 8.08
CA ILE A 139 8.39 -1.19 8.47
C ILE A 139 8.70 -1.27 9.97
N LYS A 140 8.06 -0.44 10.79
CA LYS A 140 8.34 -0.34 12.24
C LYS A 140 8.21 -1.68 12.99
N THR A 141 7.36 -2.59 12.52
CA THR A 141 7.14 -3.91 13.12
C THR A 141 8.08 -4.99 12.60
N GLY A 142 8.82 -4.73 11.53
CA GLY A 142 9.80 -5.65 10.96
C GLY A 142 9.62 -5.88 9.46
N PRO A 143 10.57 -6.58 8.82
CA PRO A 143 10.56 -6.84 7.39
C PRO A 143 9.38 -7.72 6.94
N ASP A 144 8.87 -8.57 7.82
CA ASP A 144 7.72 -9.45 7.53
C ASP A 144 6.41 -8.67 7.34
N SER A 145 6.39 -7.37 7.72
CA SER A 145 5.27 -6.49 7.44
C SER A 145 5.17 -6.07 5.97
N ILE A 146 6.24 -6.19 5.19
CA ILE A 146 6.29 -5.74 3.80
C ILE A 146 5.60 -6.76 2.89
N ILE A 147 4.66 -6.29 2.09
CA ILE A 147 4.00 -7.10 1.05
C ILE A 147 4.79 -6.92 -0.25
N TYR A 148 5.88 -7.66 -0.40
CA TYR A 148 6.80 -7.53 -1.54
C TYR A 148 6.13 -7.68 -2.91
N SER A 149 5.10 -8.51 -3.03
CA SER A 149 4.32 -8.65 -4.27
C SER A 149 3.55 -7.39 -4.68
N CYS A 150 3.46 -6.41 -3.79
CA CYS A 150 2.86 -5.09 -4.02
C CYS A 150 3.89 -3.96 -4.08
N CYS A 151 5.18 -4.27 -4.01
CA CYS A 151 6.27 -3.29 -4.06
C CYS A 151 6.87 -3.29 -5.48
N THR A 152 6.74 -2.18 -6.20
CA THR A 152 7.17 -2.10 -7.61
C THR A 152 7.60 -0.69 -7.99
N ARG A 153 8.44 -0.62 -9.03
CA ARG A 153 8.75 0.63 -9.73
C ARG A 153 7.62 1.00 -10.68
N ALA A 154 7.51 2.28 -10.99
CA ALA A 154 6.57 2.73 -12.01
C ALA A 154 6.91 2.16 -13.39
N ILE A 155 5.88 1.72 -14.11
CA ILE A 155 5.93 1.38 -15.54
C ILE A 155 4.82 2.19 -16.20
N LEU A 156 5.20 3.29 -16.86
CA LEU A 156 4.27 4.24 -17.44
C LEU A 156 4.08 3.98 -18.93
N PRO A 157 2.90 4.32 -19.50
CA PRO A 157 2.70 4.32 -20.94
C PRO A 157 3.75 5.22 -21.63
N THR A 158 4.41 4.73 -22.66
CA THR A 158 5.19 5.56 -23.57
C THR A 158 4.25 6.44 -24.38
N LYS A 159 4.57 7.73 -24.46
CA LYS A 159 3.85 8.69 -25.31
C LYS A 159 4.03 8.38 -26.77
#